data_b240b856a7dfac054abcd92a51a4ea8c
#
_entry.id   b240b856a7dfac054abcd92a51a4ea8c
#
_cell.length_a   1.000
_cell.length_b   1.000
_cell.length_c   1.000
_cell.angle_alpha   90.00
_cell.angle_beta   90.00
_cell.angle_gamma   90.00
#
_symmetry.space_group_name_H-M   'P 1'
#
loop_
_entity.id
_entity.type
_entity.pdbx_description
1 polymer ?
#
loop_
_entity_poly.entity_id
_entity_poly.type
_entity_poly.pdbx_seq_one_letter_code
_entity_poly.pdbx_strand_id
1 'polypeptide(L)'
;MIPGRRAWHKGRVTPDALLGQRATLTIRRFAPAGAFLALDDDPEGDTLLLPDREVPQGARVGSEVAVFVHLDSEERPIATTREPKLALGEVAFLEVTDVSHIGAFVDWGLGKELLVPFSEQARDLHVGDSEPVGLYLDRSGRLAGTTWVSDLLGSDRRKLVLDEWIDGEAWRNDPEIGLFVILEKTYVGLVPASEPHRLRRGQAAKFRVAHLLPDGKVVLSLRQHGYKEMESDAEHVLAMLRLPGTPRLGDRSDPDQIRDVFGLSKKAFKRAIGRLLKERQIELAPDGTVAVVRHPDVKPAAPTPASKPATVSTPAPVSQPAAHTRSAVRPADAARREPPARSDAPGRPPRR
;
A
#
# COMPACT_ATOMS: atom_id res chain seq x y z
N MET A 1 -9.80 -15.94 -21.91
CA MET A 1 -11.14 -15.45 -22.34
C MET A 1 -11.99 -15.36 -21.10
N ILE A 2 -12.02 -14.16 -20.45
CA ILE A 2 -12.79 -13.89 -19.23
C ILE A 2 -14.26 -13.93 -19.64
N PRO A 3 -15.14 -14.70 -18.97
CA PRO A 3 -16.55 -14.70 -19.29
C PRO A 3 -17.09 -13.28 -19.00
N GLY A 4 -17.57 -12.67 -20.08
CA GLY A 4 -18.06 -11.31 -20.12
C GLY A 4 -19.16 -11.04 -19.10
N ARG A 5 -19.26 -9.77 -18.74
CA ARG A 5 -20.36 -9.14 -18.05
C ARG A 5 -21.67 -9.80 -18.39
N ARG A 6 -22.25 -10.55 -17.45
CA ARG A 6 -23.65 -10.96 -17.59
C ARG A 6 -24.49 -9.69 -17.61
N ALA A 7 -25.14 -9.49 -18.75
CA ALA A 7 -26.05 -8.40 -18.99
C ALA A 7 -27.08 -8.31 -17.85
N TRP A 8 -27.30 -7.10 -17.37
CA TRP A 8 -28.44 -6.75 -16.55
C TRP A 8 -29.72 -7.03 -17.34
N HIS A 9 -30.20 -8.24 -17.25
CA HIS A 9 -31.59 -8.49 -17.63
C HIS A 9 -32.47 -7.69 -16.66
N LYS A 10 -33.53 -7.09 -17.13
CA LYS A 10 -34.63 -6.55 -16.31
C LYS A 10 -35.18 -7.74 -15.46
N GLY A 11 -34.52 -8.05 -14.35
CA GLY A 11 -34.73 -9.21 -13.54
C GLY A 11 -34.06 -9.01 -12.20
N ARG A 12 -34.69 -9.49 -11.20
CA ARG A 12 -34.35 -9.60 -9.79
C ARG A 12 -32.86 -9.74 -9.54
N VAL A 13 -32.30 -8.87 -8.71
CA VAL A 13 -30.89 -8.98 -8.26
C VAL A 13 -30.79 -10.12 -7.26
N THR A 14 -29.98 -11.12 -7.56
CA THR A 14 -29.75 -12.25 -6.66
C THR A 14 -28.49 -12.02 -5.81
N PRO A 15 -28.41 -12.63 -4.60
CA PRO A 15 -27.22 -12.54 -3.75
C PRO A 15 -25.93 -12.93 -4.46
N ASP A 16 -25.96 -13.96 -5.33
CA ASP A 16 -24.80 -14.41 -6.08
C ASP A 16 -24.25 -13.38 -7.08
N ALA A 17 -25.11 -12.48 -7.55
CA ALA A 17 -24.68 -11.40 -8.45
C ALA A 17 -23.77 -10.36 -7.76
N LEU A 18 -23.85 -10.25 -6.43
CA LEU A 18 -23.05 -9.35 -5.62
C LEU A 18 -21.81 -10.03 -5.00
N LEU A 19 -21.64 -11.33 -5.21
CA LEU A 19 -20.56 -12.08 -4.60
C LEU A 19 -19.18 -11.49 -4.97
N GLY A 20 -18.36 -11.25 -3.97
CA GLY A 20 -17.04 -10.63 -4.13
C GLY A 20 -17.07 -9.11 -4.37
N GLN A 21 -18.20 -8.45 -4.20
CA GLN A 21 -18.37 -7.03 -4.48
C GLN A 21 -18.68 -6.23 -3.21
N ARG A 22 -18.30 -4.94 -3.24
CA ARG A 22 -18.74 -3.93 -2.28
C ARG A 22 -20.07 -3.36 -2.75
N ALA A 23 -21.01 -3.22 -1.85
CA ALA A 23 -22.32 -2.65 -2.13
C ALA A 23 -22.82 -1.81 -0.96
N THR A 24 -23.66 -0.82 -1.22
CA THR A 24 -24.45 -0.13 -0.19
C THR A 24 -25.86 -0.66 -0.28
N LEU A 25 -26.34 -1.31 0.77
CA LEU A 25 -27.64 -1.99 0.80
C LEU A 25 -28.49 -1.46 1.96
N THR A 26 -29.81 -1.46 1.75
CA THR A 26 -30.78 -0.95 2.74
C THR A 26 -31.28 -2.06 3.65
N ILE A 27 -31.34 -1.81 4.95
CA ILE A 27 -31.92 -2.75 5.92
C ILE A 27 -33.43 -2.83 5.70
N ARG A 28 -33.91 -4.01 5.34
CA ARG A 28 -35.36 -4.29 5.15
C ARG A 28 -36.04 -4.72 6.43
N ARG A 29 -35.38 -5.56 7.23
CA ARG A 29 -35.93 -6.09 8.52
C ARG A 29 -34.81 -6.60 9.41
N PHE A 30 -35.11 -6.74 10.68
CA PHE A 30 -34.27 -7.42 11.67
C PHE A 30 -34.83 -8.80 12.04
N ALA A 31 -33.96 -9.70 12.43
CA ALA A 31 -34.24 -11.01 12.97
C ALA A 31 -33.17 -11.39 14.01
N PRO A 32 -33.32 -12.46 14.79
CA PRO A 32 -32.33 -12.88 15.77
C PRO A 32 -30.93 -13.16 15.19
N ALA A 33 -30.83 -13.52 13.90
CA ALA A 33 -29.56 -13.75 13.20
C ALA A 33 -28.87 -12.47 12.78
N GLY A 34 -29.56 -11.32 12.73
CA GLY A 34 -29.03 -10.04 12.27
C GLY A 34 -30.02 -9.24 11.43
N ALA A 35 -29.47 -8.35 10.58
CA ALA A 35 -30.25 -7.54 9.66
C ALA A 35 -30.34 -8.22 8.29
N PHE A 36 -31.51 -8.15 7.66
CA PHE A 36 -31.70 -8.59 6.27
C PHE A 36 -31.70 -7.36 5.36
N LEU A 37 -30.78 -7.34 4.44
CA LEU A 37 -30.51 -6.24 3.50
C LEU A 37 -31.26 -6.49 2.20
N ALA A 38 -31.93 -5.47 1.68
CA ALA A 38 -32.60 -5.50 0.38
C ALA A 38 -31.58 -5.45 -0.74
N LEU A 39 -31.73 -6.27 -1.76
CA LEU A 39 -30.87 -6.28 -2.96
C LEU A 39 -31.43 -5.36 -4.05
N ASP A 40 -32.73 -5.08 -4.00
CA ASP A 40 -33.47 -4.21 -4.91
C ASP A 40 -34.65 -3.55 -4.17
N ASP A 41 -35.41 -2.73 -4.88
CA ASP A 41 -36.58 -2.02 -4.33
C ASP A 41 -37.85 -2.89 -4.29
N ASP A 42 -37.81 -4.16 -4.75
CA ASP A 42 -38.94 -5.07 -4.68
C ASP A 42 -39.17 -5.51 -3.22
N PRO A 43 -40.33 -5.22 -2.59
CA PRO A 43 -40.65 -5.63 -1.23
C PRO A 43 -40.53 -7.16 -0.99
N GLU A 44 -40.85 -7.94 -2.02
CA GLU A 44 -40.74 -9.41 -2.02
C GLU A 44 -39.45 -9.93 -2.63
N GLY A 45 -38.50 -9.01 -2.94
CA GLY A 45 -37.19 -9.31 -3.48
C GLY A 45 -36.31 -10.08 -2.51
N ASP A 46 -35.23 -10.64 -3.04
CA ASP A 46 -34.24 -11.37 -2.26
C ASP A 46 -33.59 -10.46 -1.22
N THR A 47 -33.15 -11.06 -0.13
CA THR A 47 -32.44 -10.35 0.93
C THR A 47 -31.12 -11.05 1.25
N LEU A 48 -30.15 -10.29 1.72
CA LEU A 48 -28.86 -10.77 2.17
C LEU A 48 -28.72 -10.58 3.68
N LEU A 49 -28.28 -11.62 4.40
CA LEU A 49 -28.09 -11.54 5.85
C LEU A 49 -26.79 -10.77 6.15
N LEU A 50 -26.91 -9.77 7.03
CA LEU A 50 -25.79 -9.16 7.75
C LEU A 50 -25.85 -9.68 9.20
N PRO A 51 -24.85 -10.41 9.71
CA PRO A 51 -24.84 -10.96 11.06
C PRO A 51 -25.04 -9.87 12.12
N ASP A 52 -25.76 -10.20 13.20
CA ASP A 52 -26.13 -9.26 14.28
C ASP A 52 -24.91 -8.52 14.85
N ARG A 53 -23.80 -9.22 15.06
CA ARG A 53 -22.53 -8.65 15.57
C ARG A 53 -21.89 -7.60 14.65
N GLU A 54 -22.31 -7.53 13.39
CA GLU A 54 -21.79 -6.62 12.37
C GLU A 54 -22.78 -5.51 11.99
N VAL A 55 -23.96 -5.52 12.59
CA VAL A 55 -24.94 -4.46 12.40
C VAL A 55 -24.45 -3.17 13.08
N PRO A 56 -24.37 -2.03 12.36
CA PRO A 56 -23.94 -0.77 12.96
C PRO A 56 -24.86 -0.33 14.10
N GLN A 57 -24.28 0.23 15.16
CA GLN A 57 -25.05 0.75 16.29
C GLN A 57 -26.05 1.82 15.85
N GLY A 58 -27.30 1.69 16.31
CA GLY A 58 -28.37 2.63 15.97
C GLY A 58 -28.98 2.46 14.58
N ALA A 59 -28.55 1.46 13.83
CA ALA A 59 -29.16 1.13 12.54
C ALA A 59 -30.63 0.75 12.70
N ARG A 60 -31.48 1.15 11.75
CA ARG A 60 -32.93 0.93 11.73
C ARG A 60 -33.34 0.38 10.36
N VAL A 61 -34.57 -0.12 10.28
CA VAL A 61 -35.18 -0.42 8.97
C VAL A 61 -35.15 0.84 8.12
N GLY A 62 -34.69 0.72 6.87
CA GLY A 62 -34.44 1.82 5.94
C GLY A 62 -33.05 2.46 6.03
N SER A 63 -32.18 2.07 6.99
CA SER A 63 -30.79 2.54 7.03
C SER A 63 -29.97 1.87 5.92
N GLU A 64 -29.12 2.64 5.27
CA GLU A 64 -28.13 2.14 4.30
C GLU A 64 -26.87 1.67 5.03
N VAL A 65 -26.34 0.53 4.62
CA VAL A 65 -25.12 -0.07 5.18
C VAL A 65 -24.18 -0.43 4.04
N ALA A 66 -22.93 0.06 4.11
CA ALA A 66 -21.88 -0.37 3.21
C ALA A 66 -21.39 -1.78 3.65
N VAL A 67 -21.42 -2.71 2.73
CA VAL A 67 -21.09 -4.12 2.98
C VAL A 67 -20.24 -4.71 1.85
N PHE A 68 -19.57 -5.80 2.17
CA PHE A 68 -18.97 -6.70 1.20
C PHE A 68 -19.72 -8.04 1.23
N VAL A 69 -19.89 -8.68 0.07
CA VAL A 69 -20.63 -9.94 -0.05
C VAL A 69 -19.67 -11.09 -0.25
N HIS A 70 -19.73 -12.09 0.63
CA HIS A 70 -18.88 -13.27 0.54
C HIS A 70 -19.67 -14.54 0.88
N LEU A 71 -19.03 -15.71 0.88
CA LEU A 71 -19.65 -16.98 1.27
C LEU A 71 -19.35 -17.29 2.74
N ASP A 72 -20.37 -17.71 3.47
CA ASP A 72 -20.23 -18.26 4.82
C ASP A 72 -19.60 -19.69 4.79
N SER A 73 -19.53 -20.35 5.95
CA SER A 73 -19.02 -21.72 6.06
C SER A 73 -19.90 -22.78 5.38
N GLU A 74 -21.16 -22.46 5.13
CA GLU A 74 -22.14 -23.33 4.44
C GLU A 74 -22.29 -22.95 2.96
N GLU A 75 -21.36 -22.11 2.43
CA GLU A 75 -21.34 -21.63 1.04
C GLU A 75 -22.56 -20.80 0.63
N ARG A 76 -23.20 -20.12 1.59
CA ARG A 76 -24.29 -19.19 1.33
C ARG A 76 -23.77 -17.76 1.24
N PRO A 77 -24.28 -16.94 0.30
CA PRO A 77 -23.96 -15.51 0.27
C PRO A 77 -24.37 -14.83 1.56
N ILE A 78 -23.44 -14.08 2.16
CA ILE A 78 -23.62 -13.32 3.40
C ILE A 78 -22.93 -11.97 3.28
N ALA A 79 -23.49 -10.95 3.92
CA ALA A 79 -22.89 -9.61 3.98
C ALA A 79 -21.97 -9.49 5.20
N THR A 80 -20.93 -8.68 5.06
CA THR A 80 -20.05 -8.27 6.17
C THR A 80 -19.76 -6.77 6.06
N THR A 81 -19.65 -6.10 7.20
CA THR A 81 -19.15 -4.71 7.26
C THR A 81 -17.63 -4.63 7.33
N ARG A 82 -16.96 -5.77 7.39
CA ARG A 82 -15.49 -5.83 7.32
C ARG A 82 -15.03 -5.51 5.91
N GLU A 83 -13.96 -4.73 5.80
CA GLU A 83 -13.36 -4.39 4.52
C GLU A 83 -12.31 -5.44 4.14
N PRO A 84 -12.52 -6.21 3.07
CA PRO A 84 -11.47 -7.13 2.58
C PRO A 84 -10.34 -6.36 1.90
N LYS A 85 -9.16 -6.96 1.85
CA LYS A 85 -8.00 -6.38 1.18
C LYS A 85 -8.19 -6.21 -0.33
N LEU A 86 -9.10 -6.98 -0.96
CA LEU A 86 -9.42 -6.92 -2.39
C LEU A 86 -10.86 -7.35 -2.64
N ALA A 87 -11.42 -6.91 -3.77
CA ALA A 87 -12.72 -7.32 -4.30
C ALA A 87 -12.57 -8.10 -5.61
N LEU A 88 -13.69 -8.59 -6.14
CA LEU A 88 -13.70 -9.38 -7.38
C LEU A 88 -13.06 -8.62 -8.55
N GLY A 89 -12.03 -9.22 -9.12
CA GLY A 89 -11.23 -8.64 -10.20
C GLY A 89 -10.15 -7.66 -9.74
N GLU A 90 -9.99 -7.43 -8.43
CA GLU A 90 -8.88 -6.68 -7.86
C GLU A 90 -7.70 -7.60 -7.52
N VAL A 91 -6.52 -7.01 -7.43
CA VAL A 91 -5.25 -7.66 -7.05
C VAL A 91 -4.62 -6.91 -5.88
N ALA A 92 -4.21 -7.65 -4.84
CA ALA A 92 -3.48 -7.10 -3.69
C ALA A 92 -2.40 -8.08 -3.23
N PHE A 93 -1.36 -7.58 -2.55
CA PHE A 93 -0.39 -8.44 -1.88
C PHE A 93 -1.02 -9.04 -0.63
N LEU A 94 -1.07 -10.37 -0.58
CA LEU A 94 -1.62 -11.13 0.54
C LEU A 94 -0.56 -12.07 1.12
N GLU A 95 -0.63 -12.26 2.43
CA GLU A 95 0.24 -13.18 3.15
C GLU A 95 -0.34 -14.59 3.12
N VAL A 96 0.50 -15.59 2.82
CA VAL A 96 0.16 -17.00 2.88
C VAL A 96 0.19 -17.43 4.34
N THR A 97 -0.97 -17.85 4.85
CA THR A 97 -1.16 -18.25 6.25
C THR A 97 -1.06 -19.76 6.46
N ASP A 98 -1.48 -20.55 5.45
CA ASP A 98 -1.43 -22.02 5.51
C ASP A 98 -1.29 -22.62 4.12
N VAL A 99 -0.80 -23.87 4.04
CA VAL A 99 -0.70 -24.65 2.80
C VAL A 99 -1.25 -26.05 3.06
N SER A 100 -2.23 -26.46 2.26
CA SER A 100 -2.88 -27.76 2.35
C SER A 100 -2.69 -28.59 1.09
N HIS A 101 -3.35 -29.75 1.01
CA HIS A 101 -3.32 -30.64 -0.17
C HIS A 101 -4.14 -30.10 -1.37
N ILE A 102 -4.89 -29.02 -1.22
CA ILE A 102 -5.69 -28.41 -2.31
C ILE A 102 -5.11 -27.08 -2.80
N GLY A 103 -4.21 -26.48 -2.05
CA GLY A 103 -3.62 -25.17 -2.37
C GLY A 103 -3.16 -24.43 -1.14
N ALA A 104 -2.83 -23.17 -1.32
CA ALA A 104 -2.44 -22.24 -0.27
C ALA A 104 -3.65 -21.41 0.21
N PHE A 105 -3.64 -21.06 1.48
CA PHE A 105 -4.60 -20.13 2.07
C PHE A 105 -3.93 -18.80 2.34
N VAL A 106 -4.63 -17.71 2.04
CA VAL A 106 -4.10 -16.35 2.21
C VAL A 106 -5.05 -15.49 3.03
N ASP A 107 -4.47 -14.59 3.83
CA ASP A 107 -5.23 -13.60 4.60
C ASP A 107 -5.67 -12.45 3.69
N TRP A 108 -6.95 -12.38 3.41
CA TRP A 108 -7.57 -11.32 2.62
C TRP A 108 -8.40 -10.33 3.45
N GLY A 109 -8.27 -10.39 4.80
CA GLY A 109 -8.92 -9.45 5.73
C GLY A 109 -10.28 -9.90 6.25
N LEU A 110 -10.81 -11.04 5.81
CA LEU A 110 -12.04 -11.63 6.36
C LEU A 110 -11.72 -12.80 7.30
N GLY A 111 -12.71 -13.22 8.08
CA GLY A 111 -12.51 -14.28 9.07
C GLY A 111 -12.30 -15.69 8.49
N LYS A 112 -12.66 -15.90 7.23
CA LYS A 112 -12.36 -17.12 6.45
C LYS A 112 -11.27 -16.79 5.45
N GLU A 113 -10.20 -17.54 5.45
CA GLU A 113 -9.08 -17.37 4.52
C GLU A 113 -9.51 -17.65 3.08
N LEU A 114 -8.79 -17.05 2.11
CA LEU A 114 -9.04 -17.24 0.71
C LEU A 114 -8.14 -18.36 0.19
N LEU A 115 -8.73 -19.36 -0.45
CA LEU A 115 -8.00 -20.44 -1.09
C LEU A 115 -7.41 -20.00 -2.44
N VAL A 116 -6.11 -20.26 -2.64
CA VAL A 116 -5.42 -20.21 -3.93
C VAL A 116 -5.10 -21.64 -4.34
N PRO A 117 -5.90 -22.25 -5.23
CA PRO A 117 -5.67 -23.63 -5.69
C PRO A 117 -4.30 -23.79 -6.35
N PHE A 118 -3.70 -24.99 -6.31
CA PHE A 118 -2.39 -25.24 -6.96
C PHE A 118 -2.37 -24.87 -8.45
N SER A 119 -3.48 -25.11 -9.17
CA SER A 119 -3.61 -24.74 -10.59
C SER A 119 -3.58 -23.23 -10.83
N GLU A 120 -3.83 -22.43 -9.78
CA GLU A 120 -3.90 -20.99 -9.82
C GLU A 120 -2.63 -20.33 -9.24
N GLN A 121 -1.61 -21.12 -8.94
CA GLN A 121 -0.32 -20.68 -8.45
C GLN A 121 0.71 -20.62 -9.58
N ALA A 122 1.27 -19.44 -9.84
CA ALA A 122 2.36 -19.26 -10.81
C ALA A 122 3.68 -19.89 -10.34
N ARG A 123 3.82 -20.07 -9.02
CA ARG A 123 4.91 -20.78 -8.35
C ARG A 123 4.37 -21.43 -7.07
N ASP A 124 5.12 -22.36 -6.52
CA ASP A 124 4.79 -22.92 -5.21
C ASP A 124 4.80 -21.83 -4.14
N LEU A 125 3.75 -21.80 -3.34
CA LEU A 125 3.58 -20.87 -2.24
C LEU A 125 3.93 -21.53 -0.90
N HIS A 126 4.55 -20.76 0.00
CA HIS A 126 4.93 -21.20 1.34
C HIS A 126 4.37 -20.27 2.39
N VAL A 127 4.11 -20.77 3.59
CA VAL A 127 3.63 -19.95 4.71
C VAL A 127 4.61 -18.81 4.99
N GLY A 128 4.07 -17.59 5.12
CA GLY A 128 4.81 -16.36 5.28
C GLY A 128 5.22 -15.67 3.96
N ASP A 129 4.96 -16.30 2.80
CA ASP A 129 5.13 -15.61 1.51
C ASP A 129 4.13 -14.46 1.39
N SER A 130 4.57 -13.34 0.81
CA SER A 130 3.71 -12.23 0.41
C SER A 130 3.63 -12.16 -1.10
N GLU A 131 2.45 -12.49 -1.65
CA GLU A 131 2.23 -12.62 -3.09
C GLU A 131 1.08 -11.73 -3.59
N PRO A 132 1.19 -11.19 -4.83
CA PRO A 132 0.04 -10.56 -5.45
C PRO A 132 -0.97 -11.64 -5.82
N VAL A 133 -2.14 -11.54 -5.22
CA VAL A 133 -3.28 -12.45 -5.43
C VAL A 133 -4.44 -11.65 -5.98
N GLY A 134 -5.06 -12.17 -7.03
CA GLY A 134 -6.29 -11.64 -7.58
C GLY A 134 -7.50 -12.44 -7.14
N LEU A 135 -8.63 -11.78 -6.90
CA LEU A 135 -9.89 -12.44 -6.55
C LEU A 135 -10.70 -12.74 -7.81
N TYR A 136 -11.11 -13.99 -7.96
CA TYR A 136 -11.97 -14.42 -9.07
C TYR A 136 -13.06 -15.40 -8.60
N LEU A 137 -14.06 -15.62 -9.44
CA LEU A 137 -15.05 -16.68 -9.25
C LEU A 137 -14.59 -17.92 -10.03
N ASP A 138 -14.47 -19.04 -9.34
CA ASP A 138 -14.19 -20.34 -9.97
C ASP A 138 -15.39 -20.85 -10.78
N ARG A 139 -15.23 -22.00 -11.41
CA ARG A 139 -16.30 -22.62 -12.25
C ARG A 139 -17.54 -23.03 -11.43
N SER A 140 -17.39 -23.22 -10.13
CA SER A 140 -18.49 -23.56 -9.22
C SER A 140 -19.20 -22.32 -8.66
N GLY A 141 -18.70 -21.10 -8.97
CA GLY A 141 -19.23 -19.84 -8.46
C GLY A 141 -18.69 -19.45 -7.09
N ARG A 142 -17.60 -20.07 -6.62
CA ARG A 142 -16.95 -19.73 -5.34
C ARG A 142 -15.87 -18.67 -5.55
N LEU A 143 -15.66 -17.85 -4.54
CA LEU A 143 -14.53 -16.93 -4.49
C LEU A 143 -13.23 -17.72 -4.27
N ALA A 144 -12.25 -17.50 -5.13
CA ALA A 144 -10.92 -18.10 -5.08
C ALA A 144 -9.83 -17.07 -5.45
N GLY A 145 -8.61 -17.31 -5.01
CA GLY A 145 -7.46 -16.51 -5.35
C GLY A 145 -6.66 -17.09 -6.51
N THR A 146 -6.04 -16.24 -7.32
CA THR A 146 -5.08 -16.62 -8.35
C THR A 146 -3.83 -15.75 -8.28
N THR A 147 -2.64 -16.32 -8.48
CA THR A 147 -1.40 -15.56 -8.66
C THR A 147 -1.09 -15.25 -10.12
N TRP A 148 -1.90 -15.70 -11.07
CA TRP A 148 -1.86 -15.32 -12.48
C TRP A 148 -2.50 -13.94 -12.69
N VAL A 149 -2.00 -12.94 -11.95
CA VAL A 149 -2.63 -11.61 -11.85
C VAL A 149 -2.56 -10.78 -13.12
N SER A 150 -1.67 -11.10 -14.06
CA SER A 150 -1.55 -10.37 -15.33
C SER A 150 -2.83 -10.32 -16.12
N ASP A 151 -3.68 -11.35 -16.02
CA ASP A 151 -4.94 -11.46 -16.76
C ASP A 151 -6.06 -10.61 -16.12
N LEU A 152 -5.93 -10.30 -14.83
CA LEU A 152 -6.87 -9.47 -14.08
C LEU A 152 -6.52 -7.98 -14.16
N LEU A 153 -5.21 -7.67 -14.26
CA LEU A 153 -4.73 -6.30 -14.34
C LEU A 153 -4.96 -5.74 -15.74
N GLY A 154 -5.96 -4.90 -15.88
CA GLY A 154 -6.34 -4.28 -17.16
C GLY A 154 -5.79 -2.87 -17.32
N SER A 155 -5.79 -2.38 -18.57
CA SER A 155 -5.35 -1.02 -18.92
C SER A 155 -6.50 0.00 -19.04
N ASP A 156 -7.75 -0.41 -18.89
CA ASP A 156 -8.89 0.40 -19.36
C ASP A 156 -10.03 0.51 -18.34
N ARG A 157 -9.79 1.14 -17.17
CA ARG A 157 -10.92 1.21 -16.21
C ARG A 157 -11.21 2.58 -15.65
N ARG A 158 -10.22 3.41 -15.48
CA ARG A 158 -10.37 4.78 -15.02
C ARG A 158 -9.57 5.70 -15.94
N LYS A 159 -10.10 6.86 -16.24
CA LYS A 159 -9.30 7.91 -16.88
C LYS A 159 -8.31 8.45 -15.86
N LEU A 160 -7.10 7.88 -15.86
CA LEU A 160 -5.99 8.46 -15.13
C LEU A 160 -5.68 9.86 -15.68
N VAL A 161 -5.32 10.76 -14.78
CA VAL A 161 -4.97 12.13 -15.15
C VAL A 161 -3.46 12.31 -15.09
N LEU A 162 -2.90 13.01 -16.09
CA LEU A 162 -1.48 13.36 -16.08
C LEU A 162 -1.15 14.16 -14.82
N ASP A 163 0.00 13.91 -14.22
CA ASP A 163 0.49 14.50 -12.97
C ASP A 163 -0.31 14.14 -11.70
N GLU A 164 -1.31 13.29 -11.80
CA GLU A 164 -2.00 12.75 -10.64
C GLU A 164 -1.08 11.85 -9.81
N TRP A 165 -1.21 11.94 -8.48
CA TRP A 165 -0.57 11.03 -7.54
C TRP A 165 -1.52 9.92 -7.15
N ILE A 166 -1.08 8.68 -7.35
CA ILE A 166 -1.88 7.48 -7.19
C ILE A 166 -1.15 6.50 -6.26
N ASP A 167 -1.90 5.80 -5.43
CA ASP A 167 -1.35 4.75 -4.58
C ASP A 167 -1.09 3.48 -5.38
N GLY A 168 0.03 2.82 -5.10
CA GLY A 168 0.40 1.58 -5.76
C GLY A 168 1.37 0.74 -4.95
N GLU A 169 1.51 -0.51 -5.34
CA GLU A 169 2.40 -1.49 -4.73
C GLU A 169 3.45 -1.98 -5.72
N ALA A 170 4.72 -1.94 -5.33
CA ALA A 170 5.83 -2.40 -6.15
C ALA A 170 5.70 -3.90 -6.43
N TRP A 171 5.57 -4.29 -7.68
CA TRP A 171 5.30 -5.67 -8.06
C TRP A 171 6.55 -6.42 -8.51
N ARG A 172 7.07 -6.06 -9.66
CA ARG A 172 8.19 -6.74 -10.30
C ARG A 172 9.19 -5.72 -10.83
N ASN A 173 10.45 -5.86 -10.45
CA ASN A 173 11.52 -5.03 -11.00
C ASN A 173 12.25 -5.77 -12.11
N ASP A 174 12.26 -5.17 -13.29
CA ASP A 174 13.04 -5.62 -14.43
C ASP A 174 14.24 -4.67 -14.60
N PRO A 175 15.48 -5.17 -14.60
CA PRO A 175 16.68 -4.31 -14.66
C PRO A 175 16.76 -3.43 -15.91
N GLU A 176 16.22 -3.87 -17.04
CA GLU A 176 16.27 -3.15 -18.30
C GLU A 176 15.07 -2.24 -18.54
N ILE A 177 13.89 -2.66 -18.12
CA ILE A 177 12.63 -1.97 -18.37
C ILE A 177 12.29 -1.03 -17.20
N GLY A 178 12.37 -1.51 -15.95
CA GLY A 178 12.03 -0.77 -14.75
C GLY A 178 11.12 -1.51 -13.79
N LEU A 179 10.53 -0.77 -12.87
CA LEU A 179 9.63 -1.30 -11.84
C LEU A 179 8.18 -1.29 -12.32
N PHE A 180 7.59 -2.47 -12.41
CA PHE A 180 6.16 -2.64 -12.59
C PHE A 180 5.45 -2.45 -11.25
N VAL A 181 4.37 -1.69 -11.25
CA VAL A 181 3.60 -1.30 -10.07
C VAL A 181 2.14 -1.66 -10.28
N ILE A 182 1.52 -2.29 -9.29
CA ILE A 182 0.06 -2.48 -9.24
C ILE A 182 -0.56 -1.20 -8.67
N LEU A 183 -1.38 -0.53 -9.47
CA LEU A 183 -2.06 0.71 -9.12
C LEU A 183 -3.52 0.43 -8.81
N GLU A 184 -4.03 1.01 -7.71
CA GLU A 184 -5.45 0.88 -7.31
C GLU A 184 -5.99 -0.55 -7.43
N LYS A 185 -5.12 -1.55 -7.24
CA LYS A 185 -5.45 -2.99 -7.32
C LYS A 185 -5.95 -3.50 -8.68
N THR A 186 -5.96 -2.67 -9.71
CA THR A 186 -6.59 -2.99 -11.00
C THR A 186 -5.75 -2.67 -12.23
N TYR A 187 -4.70 -1.85 -12.12
CA TYR A 187 -3.86 -1.43 -13.24
C TYR A 187 -2.41 -1.80 -13.06
N VAL A 188 -1.68 -1.79 -14.16
CA VAL A 188 -0.22 -1.86 -14.16
C VAL A 188 0.36 -0.54 -14.64
N GLY A 189 1.25 0.05 -13.82
CA GLY A 189 2.11 1.15 -14.21
C GLY A 189 3.57 0.74 -14.25
N LEU A 190 4.39 1.52 -14.92
CA LEU A 190 5.83 1.31 -15.06
C LEU A 190 6.61 2.53 -14.62
N VAL A 191 7.49 2.40 -13.63
CA VAL A 191 8.55 3.36 -13.34
C VAL A 191 9.76 2.94 -14.18
N PRO A 192 10.26 3.77 -15.13
CA PRO A 192 11.36 3.38 -16.01
C PRO A 192 12.65 3.09 -15.25
N ALA A 193 13.49 2.19 -15.77
CA ALA A 193 14.80 1.84 -15.17
C ALA A 193 15.76 3.04 -15.05
N SER A 194 15.55 4.09 -15.84
CA SER A 194 16.30 5.36 -15.73
C SER A 194 15.98 6.16 -14.46
N GLU A 195 14.91 5.80 -13.75
CA GLU A 195 14.54 6.43 -12.49
C GLU A 195 14.90 5.51 -11.31
N PRO A 196 15.96 5.84 -10.55
CA PRO A 196 16.40 4.98 -9.44
C PRO A 196 15.39 4.98 -8.31
N HIS A 197 15.13 3.80 -7.75
CA HIS A 197 14.26 3.60 -6.60
C HIS A 197 14.85 2.57 -5.62
N ARG A 198 14.29 2.51 -4.40
CA ARG A 198 14.66 1.54 -3.35
C ARG A 198 13.47 0.70 -2.89
N LEU A 199 12.37 0.73 -3.64
CA LEU A 199 11.17 0.00 -3.30
C LEU A 199 11.41 -1.51 -3.42
N ARG A 200 10.91 -2.23 -2.42
CA ARG A 200 10.90 -3.69 -2.38
C ARG A 200 9.55 -4.21 -2.90
N ARG A 201 9.53 -5.44 -3.36
CA ARG A 201 8.29 -6.13 -3.79
C ARG A 201 7.25 -6.09 -2.67
N GLY A 202 5.99 -5.76 -3.00
CA GLY A 202 4.89 -5.58 -2.06
C GLY A 202 4.93 -4.25 -1.28
N GLN A 203 5.92 -3.41 -1.48
CA GLN A 203 5.99 -2.13 -0.79
C GLN A 203 5.05 -1.12 -1.42
N ALA A 204 4.13 -0.57 -0.61
CA ALA A 204 3.23 0.50 -1.02
C ALA A 204 3.97 1.85 -1.10
N ALA A 205 3.64 2.63 -2.11
CA ALA A 205 4.12 3.99 -2.31
C ALA A 205 3.13 4.81 -3.15
N LYS A 206 3.34 6.14 -3.17
CA LYS A 206 2.64 7.03 -4.10
C LYS A 206 3.47 7.23 -5.36
N PHE A 207 2.81 7.15 -6.50
CA PHE A 207 3.41 7.32 -7.81
C PHE A 207 2.69 8.43 -8.56
N ARG A 208 3.44 9.26 -9.26
CA ARG A 208 2.88 10.28 -10.14
C ARG A 208 2.70 9.70 -11.55
N VAL A 209 1.58 9.94 -12.17
CA VAL A 209 1.32 9.61 -13.57
C VAL A 209 2.15 10.55 -14.45
N ALA A 210 3.28 10.06 -14.97
CA ALA A 210 4.19 10.86 -15.78
C ALA A 210 3.78 10.92 -17.26
N HIS A 211 3.31 9.80 -17.83
CA HIS A 211 2.80 9.73 -19.19
C HIS A 211 1.69 8.68 -19.30
N LEU A 212 0.73 8.94 -20.17
CA LEU A 212 -0.29 8.00 -20.59
C LEU A 212 -0.03 7.68 -22.06
N LEU A 213 0.27 6.42 -22.36
CA LEU A 213 0.54 5.99 -23.74
C LEU A 213 -0.76 5.66 -24.49
N PRO A 214 -0.80 5.79 -25.83
CA PRO A 214 -1.99 5.52 -26.62
C PRO A 214 -2.50 4.07 -26.51
N ASP A 215 -1.61 3.13 -26.18
CA ASP A 215 -1.93 1.70 -25.95
C ASP A 215 -2.46 1.41 -24.53
N GLY A 216 -2.75 2.47 -23.74
CA GLY A 216 -3.28 2.37 -22.40
C GLY A 216 -2.23 2.09 -21.30
N LYS A 217 -0.95 2.00 -21.65
CA LYS A 217 0.12 1.85 -20.67
C LYS A 217 0.37 3.14 -19.91
N VAL A 218 0.69 3.01 -18.63
CA VAL A 218 0.92 4.12 -17.71
C VAL A 218 2.40 4.16 -17.33
N VAL A 219 3.06 5.28 -17.63
CA VAL A 219 4.41 5.55 -17.14
C VAL A 219 4.32 6.36 -15.87
N LEU A 220 5.00 5.89 -14.85
CA LEU A 220 4.99 6.45 -13.51
C LEU A 220 6.32 7.13 -13.18
N SER A 221 6.29 8.01 -12.20
CA SER A 221 7.46 8.62 -11.58
C SER A 221 7.28 8.69 -10.06
N LEU A 222 8.35 8.49 -9.33
CA LEU A 222 8.45 8.73 -7.89
C LEU A 222 8.81 10.19 -7.58
N ARG A 223 9.19 10.96 -8.61
CA ARG A 223 9.63 12.34 -8.48
C ARG A 223 8.48 13.31 -8.62
N GLN A 224 8.58 14.41 -7.92
CA GLN A 224 7.72 15.56 -8.18
C GLN A 224 7.97 16.09 -9.60
N HIS A 225 7.02 16.84 -10.14
CA HIS A 225 7.16 17.44 -11.46
C HIS A 225 8.46 18.23 -11.53
N GLY A 226 9.23 18.09 -12.61
CA GLY A 226 10.52 18.77 -12.77
C GLY A 226 10.46 20.29 -12.60
N TYR A 227 9.28 20.91 -12.78
CA TYR A 227 9.03 22.31 -12.47
C TYR A 227 9.01 22.57 -10.94
N LYS A 228 8.35 21.70 -10.13
CA LYS A 228 8.35 21.82 -8.66
C LYS A 228 9.71 21.50 -8.04
N GLU A 229 10.45 20.54 -8.63
CA GLU A 229 11.83 20.27 -8.21
C GLU A 229 12.73 21.47 -8.51
N MET A 230 12.56 22.11 -9.71
CA MET A 230 13.30 23.34 -10.06
C MET A 230 12.91 24.51 -9.15
N GLU A 231 11.68 24.60 -8.69
CA GLU A 231 11.23 25.62 -7.73
C GLU A 231 11.84 25.38 -6.36
N SER A 232 11.75 24.14 -5.87
CA SER A 232 12.37 23.71 -4.62
C SER A 232 13.89 23.85 -4.63
N ASP A 233 14.58 23.46 -5.73
CA ASP A 233 16.03 23.60 -5.89
C ASP A 233 16.43 25.10 -5.88
N ALA A 234 15.66 25.95 -6.55
CA ALA A 234 15.92 27.39 -6.58
C ALA A 234 15.72 28.05 -5.21
N GLU A 235 14.61 27.73 -4.52
CA GLU A 235 14.34 28.20 -3.18
C GLU A 235 15.42 27.74 -2.18
N HIS A 236 15.84 26.46 -2.29
CA HIS A 236 16.91 25.90 -1.47
C HIS A 236 18.24 26.62 -1.69
N VAL A 237 18.66 26.80 -2.94
CA VAL A 237 19.89 27.54 -3.29
C VAL A 237 19.82 28.97 -2.77
N LEU A 238 18.69 29.66 -2.94
CA LEU A 238 18.51 31.02 -2.46
C LEU A 238 18.58 31.10 -0.94
N ALA A 239 17.96 30.17 -0.21
CA ALA A 239 18.01 30.09 1.25
C ALA A 239 19.47 29.89 1.73
N MET A 240 20.20 28.98 1.10
CA MET A 240 21.60 28.74 1.42
C MET A 240 22.47 29.96 1.15
N LEU A 241 22.31 30.64 0.01
CA LEU A 241 23.06 31.85 -0.33
C LEU A 241 22.81 33.04 0.63
N ARG A 242 21.66 33.04 1.34
CA ARG A 242 21.33 34.02 2.36
C ARG A 242 22.01 33.78 3.71
N LEU A 243 22.51 32.57 3.96
CA LEU A 243 23.23 32.24 5.18
C LEU A 243 24.62 32.88 5.20
N PRO A 244 25.04 33.50 6.32
CA PRO A 244 26.38 34.03 6.44
C PRO A 244 27.43 32.93 6.34
N GLY A 245 28.48 33.15 5.53
CA GLY A 245 29.57 32.18 5.36
C GLY A 245 29.38 31.14 4.27
N THR A 246 28.25 31.11 3.57
CA THR A 246 28.07 30.22 2.41
C THR A 246 29.06 30.56 1.29
N PRO A 247 29.85 29.59 0.78
CA PRO A 247 30.76 29.83 -0.32
C PRO A 247 30.00 30.30 -1.57
N ARG A 248 30.53 31.30 -2.25
CA ARG A 248 29.98 31.78 -3.52
C ARG A 248 30.42 30.85 -4.64
N LEU A 249 29.52 30.00 -5.10
CA LEU A 249 29.74 29.10 -6.21
C LEU A 249 28.98 29.60 -7.45
N GLY A 250 29.38 29.14 -8.62
CA GLY A 250 28.77 29.52 -9.90
C GLY A 250 28.76 28.36 -10.88
N ASP A 251 28.37 28.64 -12.13
CA ASP A 251 28.27 27.65 -13.20
C ASP A 251 29.57 26.88 -13.47
N ARG A 252 30.74 27.52 -13.25
CA ARG A 252 32.06 26.95 -13.46
C ARG A 252 32.64 26.21 -12.26
N SER A 253 31.98 26.27 -11.10
CA SER A 253 32.44 25.62 -9.88
C SER A 253 32.46 24.10 -9.98
N ASP A 254 33.32 23.48 -9.19
CA ASP A 254 33.51 22.02 -9.16
C ASP A 254 32.22 21.30 -8.74
N PRO A 255 31.85 20.18 -9.38
CA PRO A 255 30.67 19.41 -9.04
C PRO A 255 30.64 18.92 -7.59
N ASP A 256 31.81 18.58 -7.03
CA ASP A 256 31.88 18.07 -5.65
C ASP A 256 31.67 19.21 -4.66
N GLN A 257 32.24 20.40 -4.91
CA GLN A 257 31.97 21.60 -4.12
C GLN A 257 30.47 21.98 -4.11
N ILE A 258 29.82 21.89 -5.28
CA ILE A 258 28.37 22.17 -5.38
C ILE A 258 27.57 21.16 -4.57
N ARG A 259 27.96 19.88 -4.62
CA ARG A 259 27.31 18.82 -3.84
C ARG A 259 27.49 19.02 -2.34
N ASP A 260 28.70 19.36 -1.91
CA ASP A 260 29.04 19.56 -0.51
C ASP A 260 28.30 20.76 0.10
N VAL A 261 28.19 21.86 -0.65
CA VAL A 261 27.56 23.09 -0.16
C VAL A 261 26.05 23.07 -0.31
N PHE A 262 25.51 22.63 -1.45
CA PHE A 262 24.08 22.74 -1.76
C PHE A 262 23.36 21.39 -1.79
N GLY A 263 24.05 20.26 -1.68
CA GLY A 263 23.44 18.93 -1.78
C GLY A 263 22.91 18.59 -3.18
N LEU A 264 23.21 19.40 -4.20
CA LEU A 264 22.66 19.30 -5.54
C LEU A 264 23.69 18.79 -6.55
N SER A 265 23.22 18.14 -7.61
CA SER A 265 24.07 17.89 -8.76
C SER A 265 24.38 19.20 -9.51
N LYS A 266 25.52 19.29 -10.21
CA LYS A 266 25.88 20.47 -11.01
C LYS A 266 24.78 20.86 -12.00
N LYS A 267 24.09 19.87 -12.60
CA LYS A 267 22.97 20.10 -13.53
C LYS A 267 21.77 20.73 -12.84
N ALA A 268 21.40 20.25 -11.62
CA ALA A 268 20.33 20.80 -10.81
C ALA A 268 20.66 22.22 -10.34
N PHE A 269 21.85 22.43 -9.80
CA PHE A 269 22.33 23.74 -9.40
C PHE A 269 22.33 24.75 -10.55
N LYS A 270 22.82 24.38 -11.75
CA LYS A 270 22.79 25.24 -12.93
C LYS A 270 21.37 25.64 -13.34
N ARG A 271 20.40 24.74 -13.25
CA ARG A 271 18.98 25.05 -13.50
C ARG A 271 18.43 26.01 -12.46
N ALA A 272 18.75 25.79 -11.16
CA ALA A 272 18.30 26.61 -10.05
C ALA A 272 18.84 28.06 -10.18
N ILE A 273 20.13 28.25 -10.40
CA ILE A 273 20.72 29.60 -10.59
C ILE A 273 20.19 30.27 -11.85
N GLY A 274 19.95 29.55 -12.96
CA GLY A 274 19.37 30.10 -14.17
C GLY A 274 17.96 30.65 -13.94
N ARG A 275 17.15 29.99 -13.11
CA ARG A 275 15.85 30.50 -12.69
C ARG A 275 15.95 31.73 -11.80
N LEU A 276 16.78 31.67 -10.74
CA LEU A 276 16.99 32.79 -9.83
C LEU A 276 17.51 34.05 -10.51
N LEU A 277 18.37 33.89 -11.53
CA LEU A 277 18.83 34.99 -12.37
C LEU A 277 17.68 35.59 -13.20
N LYS A 278 16.82 34.75 -13.80
CA LYS A 278 15.64 35.19 -14.52
C LYS A 278 14.64 35.94 -13.65
N GLU A 279 14.51 35.49 -12.39
CA GLU A 279 13.65 36.11 -11.36
C GLU A 279 14.32 37.32 -10.67
N ARG A 280 15.56 37.68 -11.07
CA ARG A 280 16.35 38.77 -10.49
C ARG A 280 16.59 38.67 -8.98
N GLN A 281 16.60 37.45 -8.44
CA GLN A 281 16.84 37.22 -7.03
C GLN A 281 18.33 37.08 -6.71
N ILE A 282 19.14 36.74 -7.71
CA ILE A 282 20.60 36.69 -7.63
C ILE A 282 21.21 37.41 -8.84
N GLU A 283 22.49 37.77 -8.72
CA GLU A 283 23.29 38.34 -9.79
C GLU A 283 24.61 37.55 -9.96
N LEU A 284 25.18 37.62 -11.15
CA LEU A 284 26.49 37.04 -11.45
C LEU A 284 27.58 38.07 -11.15
N ALA A 285 28.50 37.70 -10.28
CA ALA A 285 29.71 38.47 -10.07
C ALA A 285 30.68 38.34 -11.28
N PRO A 286 31.66 39.28 -11.44
CA PRO A 286 32.61 39.22 -12.55
C PRO A 286 33.45 37.95 -12.61
N ASP A 287 33.62 37.24 -11.52
CA ASP A 287 34.30 35.95 -11.41
C ASP A 287 33.43 34.75 -11.80
N GLY A 288 32.14 34.99 -12.15
CA GLY A 288 31.20 33.96 -12.52
C GLY A 288 30.53 33.25 -11.33
N THR A 289 30.75 33.72 -10.10
CA THR A 289 30.01 33.25 -8.92
C THR A 289 28.67 33.97 -8.76
N VAL A 290 27.75 33.40 -7.98
CA VAL A 290 26.44 33.98 -7.75
C VAL A 290 26.36 34.70 -6.40
N ALA A 291 25.66 35.85 -6.37
CA ALA A 291 25.40 36.63 -5.18
C ALA A 291 23.92 37.00 -5.10
N VAL A 292 23.36 37.06 -3.89
CA VAL A 292 21.98 37.49 -3.67
C VAL A 292 21.86 38.99 -3.92
N VAL A 293 20.87 39.41 -4.73
CA VAL A 293 20.56 40.81 -4.93
C VAL A 293 20.02 41.40 -3.61
N ARG A 294 20.74 42.37 -3.04
CA ARG A 294 20.27 43.09 -1.86
C ARG A 294 19.29 44.19 -2.31
N HIS A 295 18.00 43.97 -2.12
CA HIS A 295 17.04 45.05 -2.22
C HIS A 295 17.25 46.02 -1.05
N PRO A 296 17.41 47.32 -1.30
CA PRO A 296 17.71 48.29 -0.24
C PRO A 296 16.59 48.52 0.78
N ASP A 297 15.39 47.96 0.58
CA ASP A 297 14.21 48.29 1.39
C ASP A 297 13.72 47.15 2.34
N VAL A 298 14.50 46.11 2.56
CA VAL A 298 14.15 45.12 3.60
C VAL A 298 15.07 45.36 4.80
N LYS A 299 14.61 46.18 5.75
CA LYS A 299 15.19 46.31 7.09
C LYS A 299 15.34 44.91 7.69
N PRO A 300 16.53 44.49 8.11
CA PRO A 300 16.68 43.19 8.75
C PRO A 300 15.77 43.13 9.97
N ALA A 301 14.89 42.13 10.02
CA ALA A 301 14.14 41.82 11.23
C ALA A 301 15.17 41.59 12.34
N ALA A 302 15.08 42.39 13.40
CA ALA A 302 15.92 42.27 14.59
C ALA A 302 15.80 40.83 15.11
N PRO A 303 16.91 40.19 15.54
CA PRO A 303 16.83 38.86 16.11
C PRO A 303 15.89 38.90 17.32
N THR A 304 14.84 38.14 17.26
CA THR A 304 13.93 37.88 18.38
C THR A 304 14.80 37.35 19.52
N PRO A 305 14.80 37.99 20.72
CA PRO A 305 15.64 37.53 21.82
C PRO A 305 15.24 36.09 22.15
N ALA A 306 16.23 35.21 22.15
CA ALA A 306 16.09 33.83 22.56
C ALA A 306 15.34 33.77 23.89
N SER A 307 14.16 33.15 23.87
CA SER A 307 13.43 32.81 25.08
C SER A 307 14.37 31.98 25.96
N LYS A 308 14.60 32.44 27.16
CA LYS A 308 15.36 31.73 28.20
C LYS A 308 14.82 30.32 28.34
N PRO A 309 15.70 29.31 28.47
CA PRO A 309 15.23 27.96 28.75
C PRO A 309 14.46 27.97 30.07
N ALA A 310 13.23 27.44 30.01
CA ALA A 310 12.44 27.20 31.20
C ALA A 310 13.22 26.26 32.12
N THR A 311 13.45 26.73 33.35
CA THR A 311 14.00 25.95 34.45
C THR A 311 13.20 24.68 34.62
N VAL A 312 13.83 23.55 34.31
CA VAL A 312 13.28 22.21 34.60
C VAL A 312 13.28 22.09 36.13
N SER A 313 12.09 22.17 36.72
CA SER A 313 11.87 21.80 38.12
C SER A 313 12.10 20.32 38.28
N THR A 314 13.14 19.99 39.05
CA THR A 314 13.45 18.61 39.48
C THR A 314 12.27 18.05 40.29
N PRO A 315 11.66 16.94 39.93
CA PRO A 315 10.70 16.28 40.80
C PRO A 315 11.45 15.66 42.01
N ALA A 316 10.89 15.85 43.18
CA ALA A 316 11.35 15.27 44.44
C ALA A 316 11.38 13.75 44.38
N PRO A 317 12.30 13.09 45.16
CA PRO A 317 12.44 11.64 45.14
C PRO A 317 11.24 10.98 45.79
N VAL A 318 10.58 10.12 45.01
CA VAL A 318 9.52 9.20 45.46
C VAL A 318 10.17 8.11 46.30
N SER A 319 9.73 8.01 47.56
CA SER A 319 10.13 7.01 48.56
C SER A 319 9.93 5.59 48.01
N GLN A 320 10.98 4.78 48.07
CA GLN A 320 10.93 3.35 47.82
C GLN A 320 10.15 2.64 48.97
N PRO A 321 9.23 1.71 48.67
CA PRO A 321 8.76 0.74 49.66
C PRO A 321 9.76 -0.41 49.81
N ALA A 322 9.91 -0.84 51.04
CA ALA A 322 10.85 -1.79 51.58
C ALA A 322 10.89 -3.16 50.86
N ALA A 323 12.09 -3.67 50.77
CA ALA A 323 12.42 -5.03 50.37
C ALA A 323 11.74 -6.07 51.29
N HIS A 324 10.96 -6.98 50.70
CA HIS A 324 10.63 -8.25 51.28
C HIS A 324 11.54 -9.34 50.70
N THR A 325 12.49 -9.74 51.53
CA THR A 325 13.26 -10.99 51.47
C THR A 325 12.33 -12.21 51.48
N ARG A 326 12.50 -13.10 50.50
CA ARG A 326 12.35 -14.56 50.66
C ARG A 326 12.75 -15.23 49.34
N SER A 327 13.73 -15.94 49.46
CA SER A 327 13.99 -17.36 49.77
C SER A 327 14.17 -18.17 48.50
N ALA A 328 15.43 -18.57 48.32
CA ALA A 328 15.93 -19.49 47.31
C ALA A 328 15.23 -20.85 47.42
N VAL A 329 14.72 -21.34 46.29
CA VAL A 329 14.43 -22.77 46.09
C VAL A 329 15.30 -23.23 44.93
N ARG A 330 16.18 -24.22 45.23
CA ARG A 330 17.07 -24.92 44.31
C ARG A 330 16.24 -25.74 43.30
N PRO A 331 16.70 -25.89 42.06
CA PRO A 331 16.12 -26.84 41.11
C PRO A 331 16.68 -28.26 41.37
N ALA A 332 15.78 -29.25 41.40
CA ALA A 332 16.09 -30.66 41.43
C ALA A 332 16.01 -31.24 40.00
N ASP A 333 17.04 -31.98 39.69
CA ASP A 333 17.22 -33.12 38.78
C ASP A 333 16.43 -33.20 37.46
N ALA A 334 17.23 -33.10 36.43
CA ALA A 334 16.94 -33.57 35.08
C ALA A 334 17.09 -35.09 34.99
N ALA A 335 16.00 -35.82 34.82
CA ALA A 335 16.02 -37.22 34.44
C ALA A 335 16.08 -37.33 32.88
N ARG A 336 17.18 -37.83 32.39
CA ARG A 336 17.39 -38.37 31.04
C ARG A 336 16.31 -39.41 30.75
N ARG A 337 15.59 -39.26 29.63
CA ARG A 337 14.89 -40.37 28.98
C ARG A 337 15.48 -40.58 27.59
N GLU A 338 16.01 -41.79 27.40
CA GLU A 338 16.49 -42.34 26.13
C GLU A 338 15.32 -42.58 25.18
N PRO A 339 15.55 -42.53 23.84
CA PRO A 339 14.53 -42.85 22.83
C PRO A 339 14.43 -44.39 22.67
N PRO A 340 13.23 -44.94 22.37
CA PRO A 340 13.10 -46.37 22.15
C PRO A 340 13.59 -46.79 20.74
N ALA A 341 14.13 -47.99 20.72
CA ALA A 341 14.72 -48.67 19.58
C ALA A 341 13.78 -48.89 18.42
N ARG A 342 14.33 -48.88 17.21
CA ARG A 342 13.74 -49.31 15.95
C ARG A 342 13.36 -50.80 16.02
N SER A 343 12.14 -51.13 15.65
CA SER A 343 11.72 -52.49 15.31
C SER A 343 11.57 -52.65 13.80
N ASP A 344 12.09 -53.76 13.32
CA ASP A 344 12.24 -54.21 11.97
C ASP A 344 10.97 -54.21 11.12
N ALA A 345 11.16 -53.96 9.85
CA ALA A 345 10.18 -54.15 8.79
C ALA A 345 10.10 -55.63 8.37
N PRO A 346 8.94 -56.10 7.89
CA PRO A 346 8.94 -57.25 6.98
C PRO A 346 8.38 -56.91 5.60
N GLY A 347 9.16 -57.30 4.58
CA GLY A 347 8.77 -58.09 3.41
C GLY A 347 7.75 -57.48 2.43
N ARG A 348 8.29 -57.09 1.29
CA ARG A 348 7.60 -56.80 0.04
C ARG A 348 7.33 -58.11 -0.72
N PRO A 349 6.10 -58.44 -1.20
CA PRO A 349 5.90 -59.54 -2.15
C PRO A 349 6.07 -59.07 -3.61
N PRO A 350 6.36 -59.99 -4.57
CA PRO A 350 6.78 -59.66 -5.92
C PRO A 350 5.60 -59.36 -6.87
N ARG A 351 5.91 -58.58 -7.89
CA ARG A 351 5.02 -58.26 -9.07
C ARG A 351 4.75 -59.53 -9.89
N ARG A 352 3.52 -59.67 -10.30
CA ARG A 352 3.10 -60.18 -11.61
C ARG A 352 2.18 -59.18 -12.25
#